data_1da3af991fc1db1a1f7f8d0497d61bdb
#
_entry.id   1da3af991fc1db1a1f7f8d0497d61bdb
#
_cell.length_a   1.000
_cell.length_b   1.000
_cell.length_c   1.000
_cell.angle_alpha   90.00
_cell.angle_beta   90.00
_cell.angle_gamma   90.00
#
_symmetry.space_group_name_H-M   'P 1'
#
loop_
_entity.id
_entity.type
_entity.pdbx_description
1 polymer ?
#
loop_
_entity_poly.entity_id
_entity_poly.type
_entity_poly.pdbx_seq_one_letter_code
_entity_poly.pdbx_strand_id
1 'polypeptide(L)'
;MIESSREHATRGALPSGGTPAPDGRSDTEQPRWRRDFPIDVAEDEYVARRDLVKFIVLTSAALAAGQFWVVAQSQLTTVPPAWPRRLVARVDELAVGGAKTFIYPDDSTPRLLVRTGEATFVAYDQQCTHLLCPVIPAVEQGRLHCPCHNGWFDLHTGQPLAGPPQRALPRIFLDVRDGGVYATGVEATLT
;
A
#
# COMPACT_ATOMS: atom_id res chain seq x y z
N MET A 1 60.23 -31.24 -50.11
CA MET A 1 59.46 -30.19 -50.79
C MET A 1 58.00 -30.50 -50.57
N ILE A 2 57.42 -29.90 -49.58
CA ILE A 2 55.99 -29.97 -49.31
C ILE A 2 55.56 -28.52 -49.04
N GLU A 3 54.91 -28.01 -50.04
CA GLU A 3 54.37 -26.66 -50.09
C GLU A 3 53.08 -26.62 -49.31
N SER A 4 53.13 -25.94 -48.18
CA SER A 4 51.97 -25.69 -47.29
C SER A 4 51.18 -24.51 -47.83
N SER A 5 50.15 -24.82 -48.60
CA SER A 5 49.14 -23.82 -48.98
C SER A 5 48.27 -23.48 -47.75
N ARG A 6 48.57 -22.35 -47.12
CA ARG A 6 47.67 -21.74 -46.14
C ARG A 6 46.50 -21.09 -46.88
N GLU A 7 45.44 -21.81 -46.90
CA GLU A 7 44.13 -21.28 -47.30
C GLU A 7 43.67 -20.23 -46.28
N HIS A 8 43.80 -18.98 -46.68
CA HIS A 8 43.22 -17.87 -45.92
C HIS A 8 41.71 -17.95 -46.10
N ALA A 9 41.03 -18.50 -45.09
CA ALA A 9 39.59 -18.41 -45.01
C ALA A 9 39.21 -16.91 -44.98
N THR A 10 38.74 -16.41 -46.09
CA THR A 10 38.06 -15.11 -46.19
C THR A 10 36.85 -15.20 -45.29
N ARG A 11 36.94 -14.50 -44.14
CA ARG A 11 35.77 -14.17 -43.35
C ARG A 11 34.76 -13.51 -44.27
N GLY A 12 33.69 -14.22 -44.55
CA GLY A 12 32.58 -13.66 -45.31
C GLY A 12 32.13 -12.36 -44.64
N ALA A 13 32.18 -11.29 -45.40
CA ALA A 13 31.56 -10.04 -45.00
C ALA A 13 30.10 -10.38 -44.70
N LEU A 14 29.67 -10.06 -43.49
CA LEU A 14 28.25 -10.08 -43.13
C LEU A 14 27.49 -9.29 -44.20
N PRO A 15 26.38 -9.78 -44.73
CA PRO A 15 25.59 -9.02 -45.69
C PRO A 15 25.20 -7.70 -44.97
N SER A 16 25.58 -6.59 -45.57
CA SER A 16 25.17 -5.26 -45.16
C SER A 16 23.70 -5.03 -45.55
N GLY A 17 22.84 -5.82 -44.94
CA GLY A 17 21.40 -5.70 -45.07
C GLY A 17 20.88 -4.79 -43.98
N GLY A 18 21.20 -3.51 -44.03
CA GLY A 18 20.49 -2.52 -43.25
C GLY A 18 19.02 -2.59 -43.62
N THR A 19 18.14 -2.57 -42.63
CA THR A 19 16.69 -2.52 -42.84
C THR A 19 16.39 -1.29 -43.68
N PRO A 20 15.68 -1.37 -44.82
CA PRO A 20 15.36 -0.23 -45.63
C PRO A 20 14.66 0.82 -44.78
N ALA A 21 15.09 2.08 -44.88
CA ALA A 21 14.49 3.15 -44.12
C ALA A 21 12.97 3.19 -44.39
N PRO A 22 12.14 3.48 -43.36
CA PRO A 22 10.67 3.49 -43.50
C PRO A 22 10.15 4.44 -44.60
N ASP A 23 10.97 5.40 -45.00
CA ASP A 23 10.67 6.37 -46.06
C ASP A 23 11.13 5.92 -47.46
N GLY A 24 11.73 4.73 -47.58
CA GLY A 24 12.20 4.12 -48.82
C GLY A 24 13.40 4.81 -49.45
N ARG A 25 14.05 5.74 -48.79
CA ARG A 25 15.25 6.43 -49.27
C ARG A 25 16.50 5.61 -49.04
N SER A 26 17.48 5.74 -49.96
CA SER A 26 18.79 5.12 -49.79
C SER A 26 19.57 5.77 -48.63
N ASP A 27 20.56 5.07 -48.06
CA ASP A 27 21.41 5.57 -46.96
C ASP A 27 22.11 6.91 -47.31
N THR A 28 22.42 7.11 -48.56
CA THR A 28 23.05 8.36 -49.04
C THR A 28 22.10 9.56 -49.10
N GLU A 29 20.81 9.30 -49.17
CA GLU A 29 19.75 10.31 -49.23
C GLU A 29 19.15 10.63 -47.84
N GLN A 30 19.60 9.89 -46.81
CA GLN A 30 19.14 10.10 -45.45
C GLN A 30 19.71 11.42 -44.88
N PRO A 31 18.98 12.09 -44.00
CA PRO A 31 19.44 13.30 -43.32
C PRO A 31 20.71 12.99 -42.49
N ARG A 32 21.57 14.01 -42.35
CA ARG A 32 22.90 13.89 -41.74
C ARG A 32 22.85 13.24 -40.34
N TRP A 33 21.90 13.59 -39.53
CA TRP A 33 21.74 13.01 -38.17
C TRP A 33 21.54 11.52 -38.19
N ARG A 34 20.89 10.97 -39.22
CA ARG A 34 20.67 9.53 -39.35
C ARG A 34 21.90 8.79 -39.86
N ARG A 35 22.73 9.46 -40.64
CA ARG A 35 24.04 8.94 -41.08
C ARG A 35 25.07 8.98 -39.99
N ASP A 36 25.04 10.01 -39.13
CA ASP A 36 25.97 10.19 -38.01
C ASP A 36 25.63 9.24 -36.84
N PHE A 37 24.37 8.82 -36.74
CA PHE A 37 23.87 7.83 -35.79
C PHE A 37 23.09 6.78 -36.56
N PRO A 38 23.76 5.83 -37.26
CA PRO A 38 23.09 4.72 -37.91
C PRO A 38 22.48 3.86 -36.80
N ILE A 39 21.17 3.97 -36.64
CA ILE A 39 20.40 3.00 -35.86
C ILE A 39 20.24 1.81 -36.79
N ASP A 40 21.24 0.93 -36.80
CA ASP A 40 21.11 -0.38 -37.39
C ASP A 40 20.16 -1.16 -36.49
N VAL A 41 18.89 -1.11 -36.85
CA VAL A 41 17.81 -1.77 -36.12
C VAL A 41 17.74 -3.26 -36.53
N ALA A 42 18.89 -3.91 -36.60
CA ALA A 42 18.92 -5.37 -36.64
C ALA A 42 18.34 -5.98 -35.36
N GLU A 43 18.23 -5.18 -34.29
CA GLU A 43 17.63 -5.62 -33.02
C GLU A 43 16.11 -5.54 -33.00
N ASP A 44 15.48 -4.72 -33.83
CA ASP A 44 14.02 -4.69 -33.93
C ASP A 44 13.41 -5.92 -34.61
N GLU A 45 14.21 -6.72 -35.30
CA GLU A 45 13.74 -8.01 -35.86
C GLU A 45 13.60 -9.10 -34.80
N TYR A 46 14.26 -8.98 -33.63
CA TYR A 46 14.20 -9.99 -32.57
C TYR A 46 12.86 -10.02 -31.84
N VAL A 47 12.09 -8.95 -31.87
CA VAL A 47 10.75 -8.94 -31.32
C VAL A 47 9.72 -8.88 -32.44
N ALA A 48 9.52 -10.00 -33.11
CA ALA A 48 8.39 -10.10 -34.03
C ALA A 48 7.10 -9.69 -33.29
N ARG A 49 6.22 -8.92 -33.95
CA ARG A 49 4.93 -8.49 -33.39
C ARG A 49 4.17 -9.64 -32.72
N ARG A 50 4.31 -10.82 -33.25
CA ARG A 50 3.76 -12.07 -32.71
C ARG A 50 4.33 -12.41 -31.33
N ASP A 51 5.62 -12.21 -31.10
CA ASP A 51 6.28 -12.57 -29.84
C ASP A 51 6.02 -11.48 -28.78
N LEU A 52 5.94 -10.22 -29.19
CA LEU A 52 5.45 -9.13 -28.32
C LEU A 52 4.02 -9.40 -27.84
N VAL A 53 3.12 -9.81 -28.74
CA VAL A 53 1.74 -10.15 -28.36
C VAL A 53 1.71 -11.34 -27.39
N LYS A 54 2.49 -12.38 -27.66
CA LYS A 54 2.62 -13.52 -26.72
C LYS A 54 3.12 -13.09 -25.35
N PHE A 55 4.15 -12.25 -25.32
CA PHE A 55 4.71 -11.74 -24.08
C PHE A 55 3.67 -10.93 -23.28
N ILE A 56 2.95 -10.02 -23.94
CA ILE A 56 1.89 -9.22 -23.29
C ILE A 56 0.78 -10.13 -22.77
N VAL A 57 0.34 -11.10 -23.56
CA VAL A 57 -0.73 -12.03 -23.14
C VAL A 57 -0.28 -12.88 -21.95
N LEU A 58 0.92 -13.45 -21.99
CA LEU A 58 1.42 -14.28 -20.91
C LEU A 58 1.64 -13.50 -19.61
N THR A 59 2.21 -12.29 -19.69
CA THR A 59 2.40 -11.44 -18.51
C THR A 59 1.07 -10.98 -17.92
N SER A 60 0.11 -10.61 -18.76
CA SER A 60 -1.24 -10.22 -18.29
C SER A 60 -1.96 -11.41 -17.66
N ALA A 61 -1.86 -12.59 -18.23
CA ALA A 61 -2.45 -13.81 -17.69
C ALA A 61 -1.81 -14.18 -16.33
N ALA A 62 -0.49 -14.07 -16.22
CA ALA A 62 0.24 -14.33 -14.97
C ALA A 62 -0.15 -13.35 -13.86
N LEU A 63 -0.27 -12.06 -14.19
CA LEU A 63 -0.74 -11.03 -13.26
C LEU A 63 -2.19 -11.30 -12.81
N ALA A 64 -3.06 -11.61 -13.74
CA ALA A 64 -4.46 -11.93 -13.42
C ALA A 64 -4.58 -13.17 -12.52
N ALA A 65 -3.82 -14.22 -12.83
CA ALA A 65 -3.78 -15.43 -12.00
C ALA A 65 -3.21 -15.14 -10.60
N GLY A 66 -2.16 -14.33 -10.48
CA GLY A 66 -1.59 -13.91 -9.20
C GLY A 66 -2.58 -13.11 -8.36
N GLN A 67 -3.29 -12.16 -8.97
CA GLN A 67 -4.32 -11.37 -8.30
C GLN A 67 -5.50 -12.25 -7.86
N PHE A 68 -5.97 -13.15 -8.74
CA PHE A 68 -7.02 -14.10 -8.39
C PHE A 68 -6.61 -14.99 -7.21
N TRP A 69 -5.36 -15.46 -7.21
CA TRP A 69 -4.82 -16.27 -6.11
C TRP A 69 -4.83 -15.51 -4.78
N VAL A 70 -4.34 -14.27 -4.76
CA VAL A 70 -4.34 -13.42 -3.56
C VAL A 70 -5.75 -13.18 -3.05
N VAL A 71 -6.71 -12.87 -3.94
CA VAL A 71 -8.11 -12.67 -3.57
C VAL A 71 -8.72 -13.96 -3.04
N ALA A 72 -8.51 -15.08 -3.72
CA ALA A 72 -9.03 -16.37 -3.27
C ALA A 72 -8.45 -16.75 -1.88
N GLN A 73 -7.16 -16.57 -1.70
CA GLN A 73 -6.50 -16.85 -0.42
C GLN A 73 -7.02 -15.92 0.69
N SER A 74 -7.22 -14.63 0.42
CA SER A 74 -7.79 -13.71 1.40
C SER A 74 -9.20 -14.09 1.82
N GLN A 75 -10.04 -14.57 0.90
CA GLN A 75 -11.40 -15.02 1.21
C GLN A 75 -11.41 -16.32 2.04
N LEU A 76 -10.48 -17.23 1.75
CA LEU A 76 -10.38 -18.52 2.44
C LEU A 76 -9.71 -18.40 3.83
N THR A 77 -8.86 -17.40 4.03
CA THR A 77 -8.08 -17.20 5.27
C THR A 77 -8.64 -16.10 6.17
N THR A 78 -9.77 -15.47 5.81
CA THR A 78 -10.42 -14.46 6.66
C THR A 78 -11.07 -15.14 7.87
N VAL A 79 -10.24 -15.67 8.77
CA VAL A 79 -10.68 -15.95 10.13
C VAL A 79 -10.73 -14.59 10.83
N PRO A 80 -11.90 -14.13 11.31
CA PRO A 80 -11.93 -12.90 12.07
C PRO A 80 -10.97 -13.05 13.25
N PRO A 81 -10.10 -12.05 13.49
CA PRO A 81 -9.15 -12.13 14.59
C PRO A 81 -9.92 -12.35 15.88
N ALA A 82 -9.60 -13.41 16.60
CA ALA A 82 -10.14 -13.65 17.93
C ALA A 82 -9.49 -12.61 18.86
N TRP A 83 -10.17 -11.49 19.06
CA TRP A 83 -9.68 -10.42 19.92
C TRP A 83 -9.68 -10.89 21.39
N PRO A 84 -8.55 -10.80 22.11
CA PRO A 84 -8.51 -11.16 23.51
C PRO A 84 -9.36 -10.17 24.32
N ARG A 85 -10.19 -10.70 25.23
CA ARG A 85 -10.87 -9.85 26.20
C ARG A 85 -9.87 -9.42 27.27
N ARG A 86 -9.62 -8.10 27.38
CA ARG A 86 -8.63 -7.53 28.30
C ARG A 86 -9.28 -6.44 29.17
N LEU A 87 -9.10 -6.53 30.48
CA LEU A 87 -9.49 -5.46 31.42
C LEU A 87 -8.57 -4.25 31.15
N VAL A 88 -9.15 -3.10 30.85
CA VAL A 88 -8.41 -1.86 30.51
C VAL A 88 -8.53 -0.79 31.60
N ALA A 89 -9.63 -0.78 32.36
CA ALA A 89 -9.83 0.08 33.52
C ALA A 89 -10.93 -0.47 34.44
N ARG A 90 -10.96 -0.01 35.68
CA ARG A 90 -12.13 -0.10 36.53
C ARG A 90 -12.99 1.15 36.36
N VAL A 91 -14.30 0.99 36.54
CA VAL A 91 -15.25 2.13 36.40
C VAL A 91 -14.95 3.23 37.42
N ASP A 92 -14.52 2.85 38.63
CA ASP A 92 -14.15 3.73 39.73
C ASP A 92 -12.77 4.40 39.57
N GLU A 93 -11.91 3.84 38.70
CA GLU A 93 -10.56 4.33 38.44
C GLU A 93 -10.56 5.63 37.62
N LEU A 94 -11.56 5.84 36.79
CA LEU A 94 -11.59 6.97 35.85
C LEU A 94 -12.81 7.90 36.17
N ALA A 95 -12.55 9.13 36.52
CA ALA A 95 -13.62 10.12 36.70
C ALA A 95 -14.37 10.41 35.40
N VAL A 96 -15.61 10.88 35.47
CA VAL A 96 -16.35 11.37 34.29
C VAL A 96 -15.56 12.52 33.65
N GLY A 97 -15.35 12.49 32.36
CA GLY A 97 -14.46 13.40 31.64
C GLY A 97 -12.98 12.99 31.66
N GLY A 98 -12.64 11.96 32.46
CA GLY A 98 -11.27 11.44 32.49
C GLY A 98 -10.91 10.58 31.28
N ALA A 99 -9.62 10.49 31.01
CA ALA A 99 -9.08 9.68 29.92
C ALA A 99 -7.85 8.89 30.37
N LYS A 100 -7.62 7.73 29.75
CA LYS A 100 -6.50 6.84 30.04
C LYS A 100 -6.00 6.20 28.75
N THR A 101 -4.69 6.16 28.57
CA THR A 101 -4.06 5.35 27.51
C THR A 101 -3.91 3.91 27.99
N PHE A 102 -4.18 2.96 27.12
CA PHE A 102 -3.97 1.53 27.36
C PHE A 102 -3.42 0.85 26.09
N ILE A 103 -2.92 -0.35 26.21
CA ILE A 103 -2.36 -1.13 25.09
C ILE A 103 -3.29 -2.27 24.76
N TYR A 104 -3.66 -2.40 23.48
CA TYR A 104 -4.56 -3.44 22.98
C TYR A 104 -4.53 -3.53 21.45
N PRO A 105 -4.64 -4.71 20.84
CA PRO A 105 -4.75 -6.05 21.43
C PRO A 105 -3.39 -6.66 21.82
N ASP A 106 -2.33 -6.23 21.18
CA ASP A 106 -0.95 -6.59 21.43
C ASP A 106 -0.30 -5.65 22.45
N ASP A 107 0.98 -5.76 22.65
CA ASP A 107 1.71 -4.94 23.61
C ASP A 107 2.34 -3.67 22.98
N SER A 108 1.96 -3.30 21.76
CA SER A 108 2.60 -2.23 21.00
C SER A 108 1.68 -1.07 20.65
N THR A 109 0.38 -1.30 20.48
CA THR A 109 -0.53 -0.29 19.94
C THR A 109 -1.28 0.49 21.02
N PRO A 110 -0.97 1.79 21.21
CA PRO A 110 -1.63 2.63 22.21
C PRO A 110 -3.07 2.94 21.79
N ARG A 111 -3.98 2.82 22.74
CA ARG A 111 -5.41 3.13 22.62
C ARG A 111 -5.80 4.16 23.66
N LEU A 112 -6.77 4.97 23.34
CA LEU A 112 -7.31 6.01 24.21
C LEU A 112 -8.69 5.60 24.71
N LEU A 113 -8.86 5.45 26.04
CA LEU A 113 -10.15 5.28 26.71
C LEU A 113 -10.58 6.62 27.26
N VAL A 114 -11.84 6.99 27.06
CA VAL A 114 -12.44 8.22 27.64
C VAL A 114 -13.76 7.86 28.32
N ARG A 115 -13.95 8.31 29.54
CA ARG A 115 -15.23 8.22 30.25
C ARG A 115 -16.09 9.44 29.91
N THR A 116 -17.16 9.25 29.16
CA THR A 116 -18.04 10.35 28.70
C THR A 116 -19.27 10.52 29.57
N GLY A 117 -19.57 9.58 30.46
CA GLY A 117 -20.70 9.65 31.38
C GLY A 117 -20.55 8.68 32.54
N GLU A 118 -21.56 8.57 33.41
CA GLU A 118 -21.48 7.73 34.61
C GLU A 118 -21.15 6.26 34.30
N ALA A 119 -21.79 5.69 33.26
CA ALA A 119 -21.57 4.33 32.82
C ALA A 119 -21.14 4.26 31.34
N THR A 120 -20.78 5.38 30.75
CA THR A 120 -20.52 5.49 29.31
C THR A 120 -19.03 5.71 29.06
N PHE A 121 -18.46 4.85 28.24
CA PHE A 121 -17.06 4.88 27.84
C PHE A 121 -16.96 4.79 26.31
N VAL A 122 -15.99 5.48 25.77
CA VAL A 122 -15.59 5.35 24.36
C VAL A 122 -14.08 5.06 24.29
N ALA A 123 -13.68 4.28 23.33
CA ALA A 123 -12.26 4.04 23.11
C ALA A 123 -11.91 4.00 21.62
N TYR A 124 -10.77 4.56 21.30
CA TYR A 124 -10.28 4.73 19.95
C TYR A 124 -8.80 4.39 19.84
N ASP A 125 -8.34 4.18 18.61
CA ASP A 125 -6.93 4.26 18.32
C ASP A 125 -6.39 5.63 18.71
N GLN A 126 -5.31 5.67 19.47
CA GLN A 126 -4.70 6.95 19.86
C GLN A 126 -3.90 7.58 18.73
N GLN A 127 -3.75 6.89 17.62
CA GLN A 127 -3.01 7.35 16.44
C GLN A 127 -3.93 8.08 15.46
N CYS A 128 -3.58 9.31 15.11
CA CYS A 128 -4.28 10.11 14.12
C CYS A 128 -4.24 9.46 12.75
N THR A 129 -5.39 9.40 12.07
CA THR A 129 -5.51 8.77 10.74
C THR A 129 -4.85 9.55 9.60
N HIS A 130 -4.27 10.73 9.89
CA HIS A 130 -3.46 11.46 8.93
C HIS A 130 -2.01 10.96 8.88
N LEU A 131 -1.22 11.13 9.94
CA LEU A 131 0.20 10.76 10.02
C LEU A 131 0.56 10.16 11.39
N LEU A 132 -0.32 9.42 12.01
CA LEU A 132 -0.10 8.61 13.22
C LEU A 132 0.34 9.40 14.47
N CYS A 133 0.19 10.73 14.48
CA CYS A 133 0.44 11.54 15.68
C CYS A 133 -0.52 11.16 16.82
N PRO A 134 -0.08 11.20 18.08
CA PRO A 134 -0.97 10.92 19.22
C PRO A 134 -2.14 11.91 19.28
N VAL A 135 -3.34 11.35 19.45
CA VAL A 135 -4.57 12.12 19.67
C VAL A 135 -4.78 12.30 21.17
N ILE A 136 -5.14 13.52 21.57
CA ILE A 136 -5.42 13.90 22.96
C ILE A 136 -6.91 14.24 23.15
N PRO A 137 -7.51 13.89 24.29
CA PRO A 137 -8.91 14.19 24.56
C PRO A 137 -9.10 15.68 24.92
N ALA A 138 -10.12 16.30 24.33
CA ALA A 138 -10.65 17.62 24.68
C ALA A 138 -12.13 17.43 25.08
N VAL A 139 -12.33 16.70 26.17
CA VAL A 139 -13.64 16.15 26.56
C VAL A 139 -14.68 17.26 26.83
N GLU A 140 -14.28 18.37 27.42
CA GLU A 140 -15.17 19.52 27.66
C GLU A 140 -15.75 20.10 26.36
N GLN A 141 -15.03 19.92 25.24
CA GLN A 141 -15.46 20.35 23.92
C GLN A 141 -16.18 19.25 23.13
N GLY A 142 -16.34 18.03 23.70
CA GLY A 142 -16.88 16.87 23.00
C GLY A 142 -16.02 16.41 21.84
N ARG A 143 -14.70 16.60 21.90
CA ARG A 143 -13.79 16.38 20.78
C ARG A 143 -12.50 15.67 21.19
N LEU A 144 -11.83 15.12 20.18
CA LEU A 144 -10.46 14.61 20.26
C LEU A 144 -9.58 15.47 19.35
N HIS A 145 -8.39 15.83 19.79
CA HIS A 145 -7.49 16.74 19.10
C HIS A 145 -6.17 16.07 18.73
N CYS A 146 -5.76 16.22 17.49
CA CYS A 146 -4.41 15.87 17.01
C CYS A 146 -3.59 17.16 16.85
N PRO A 147 -2.58 17.42 17.71
CA PRO A 147 -1.88 18.70 17.72
C PRO A 147 -0.92 18.91 16.55
N CYS A 148 -0.47 17.83 15.89
CA CYS A 148 0.53 17.94 14.82
C CYS A 148 0.07 18.81 13.64
N HIS A 149 -1.17 18.62 13.20
CA HIS A 149 -1.72 19.34 12.04
C HIS A 149 -3.13 19.86 12.33
N ASN A 150 -3.42 20.09 13.62
CA ASN A 150 -4.70 20.63 14.09
C ASN A 150 -5.92 19.82 13.60
N GLY A 151 -5.81 18.49 13.63
CA GLY A 151 -6.90 17.58 13.31
C GLY A 151 -7.87 17.45 14.48
N TRP A 152 -9.17 17.46 14.20
CA TRP A 152 -10.22 17.33 15.20
C TRP A 152 -11.14 16.18 14.86
N PHE A 153 -11.52 15.41 15.88
CA PHE A 153 -12.45 14.30 15.75
C PHE A 153 -13.58 14.43 16.78
N ASP A 154 -14.72 13.92 16.44
CA ASP A 154 -15.86 13.84 17.35
C ASP A 154 -15.60 12.80 18.45
N LEU A 155 -15.87 13.16 19.70
CA LEU A 155 -15.58 12.30 20.84
C LEU A 155 -16.42 11.02 20.89
N HIS A 156 -17.65 11.05 20.38
CA HIS A 156 -18.58 9.91 20.46
C HIS A 156 -18.49 8.98 19.27
N THR A 157 -18.22 9.53 18.11
CA THR A 157 -18.21 8.77 16.84
C THR A 157 -16.82 8.49 16.28
N GLY A 158 -15.79 9.25 16.72
CA GLY A 158 -14.45 9.21 16.16
C GLY A 158 -14.33 9.83 14.76
N GLN A 159 -15.41 10.40 14.22
CA GLN A 159 -15.43 10.98 12.87
C GLN A 159 -14.58 12.27 12.81
N PRO A 160 -13.87 12.52 11.69
CA PRO A 160 -13.12 13.75 11.51
C PRO A 160 -14.08 14.95 11.42
N LEU A 161 -13.80 16.02 12.17
CA LEU A 161 -14.57 17.26 12.18
C LEU A 161 -13.84 18.38 11.44
N ALA A 162 -12.51 18.42 11.53
CA ALA A 162 -11.69 19.46 10.92
C ALA A 162 -10.23 19.02 10.78
N GLY A 163 -9.49 19.71 9.92
CA GLY A 163 -8.08 19.44 9.62
C GLY A 163 -7.89 18.39 8.53
N PRO A 164 -6.65 17.90 8.34
CA PRO A 164 -6.33 17.00 7.25
C PRO A 164 -6.82 15.55 7.39
N PRO A 165 -7.20 15.00 8.57
CA PRO A 165 -7.73 13.64 8.65
C PRO A 165 -9.03 13.48 7.85
N GLN A 166 -9.12 12.42 7.02
CA GLN A 166 -10.29 12.13 6.19
C GLN A 166 -11.04 10.86 6.61
N ARG A 167 -10.50 10.12 7.58
CA ARG A 167 -11.08 8.87 8.08
C ARG A 167 -11.29 8.95 9.59
N ALA A 168 -12.32 8.26 10.06
CA ALA A 168 -12.58 8.11 11.49
C ALA A 168 -11.41 7.44 12.21
N LEU A 169 -11.27 7.72 13.50
CA LEU A 169 -10.39 6.93 14.37
C LEU A 169 -10.99 5.53 14.55
N PRO A 170 -10.21 4.45 14.35
CA PRO A 170 -10.69 3.10 14.59
C PRO A 170 -11.20 2.95 16.02
N ARG A 171 -12.41 2.44 16.16
CA ARG A 171 -13.05 2.25 17.45
C ARG A 171 -12.60 0.95 18.11
N ILE A 172 -12.44 0.98 19.42
CA ILE A 172 -12.25 -0.21 20.25
C ILE A 172 -13.59 -0.58 20.87
N PHE A 173 -14.02 -1.82 20.65
CA PHE A 173 -15.25 -2.33 21.25
C PHE A 173 -15.03 -2.58 22.74
N LEU A 174 -15.94 -2.04 23.55
CA LEU A 174 -15.89 -2.14 24.99
C LEU A 174 -17.08 -2.95 25.52
N ASP A 175 -16.82 -3.70 26.59
CA ASP A 175 -17.82 -4.38 27.39
C ASP A 175 -17.64 -3.94 28.84
N VAL A 176 -18.68 -3.34 29.41
CA VAL A 176 -18.65 -2.85 30.79
C VAL A 176 -19.48 -3.79 31.67
N ARG A 177 -18.81 -4.53 32.55
CA ARG A 177 -19.47 -5.45 33.48
C ARG A 177 -18.68 -5.61 34.78
N ASP A 178 -19.38 -5.91 35.86
CA ASP A 178 -18.79 -6.19 37.18
C ASP A 178 -17.81 -5.08 37.67
N GLY A 179 -18.11 -3.81 37.34
CA GLY A 179 -17.26 -2.66 37.67
C GLY A 179 -15.96 -2.57 36.86
N GLY A 180 -15.78 -3.41 35.85
CA GLY A 180 -14.64 -3.39 34.92
C GLY A 180 -15.04 -2.96 33.51
N VAL A 181 -14.12 -2.26 32.82
CA VAL A 181 -14.20 -1.91 31.40
C VAL A 181 -13.24 -2.84 30.64
N TYR A 182 -13.76 -3.62 29.73
CA TYR A 182 -12.99 -4.60 28.97
C TYR A 182 -12.96 -4.23 27.50
N ALA A 183 -11.78 -4.26 26.90
CA ALA A 183 -11.66 -4.22 25.44
C ALA A 183 -11.94 -5.64 24.89
N THR A 184 -12.74 -5.70 23.82
CA THR A 184 -13.22 -6.97 23.23
C THR A 184 -12.96 -7.08 21.73
N GLY A 185 -12.53 -6.00 21.09
CA GLY A 185 -12.23 -5.97 19.66
C GLY A 185 -11.80 -4.61 19.17
N VAL A 186 -11.30 -4.58 17.95
CA VAL A 186 -10.95 -3.37 17.22
C VAL A 186 -11.80 -3.31 15.96
N GLU A 187 -12.36 -2.14 15.66
CA GLU A 187 -13.09 -1.91 14.41
C GLU A 187 -12.17 -2.14 13.22
N ALA A 188 -12.62 -2.97 12.26
CA ALA A 188 -11.87 -3.21 11.05
C ALA A 188 -11.80 -1.93 10.23
N THR A 189 -10.61 -1.38 10.09
CA THR A 189 -10.38 -0.25 9.17
C THR A 189 -10.37 -0.79 7.75
N LEU A 190 -11.34 -0.41 6.94
CA LEU A 190 -11.27 -0.64 5.50
C LEU A 190 -10.11 0.22 4.96
N THR A 191 -9.04 -0.43 4.58
CA THR A 191 -7.87 0.19 3.91
C THR A 191 -8.16 0.45 2.44
#